data_19234326bdcc1579662f1fa768daa50e
#
_entry.id   19234326bdcc1579662f1fa768daa50e
#
_cell.length_a   1.000
_cell.length_b   1.000
_cell.length_c   1.000
_cell.angle_alpha   90.00
_cell.angle_beta   90.00
_cell.angle_gamma   90.00
#
_symmetry.space_group_name_H-M   'P 1'
#
loop_
_entity.id
_entity.type
_entity.pdbx_description
1 polymer ?
#
loop_
_entity_poly.entity_id
_entity_poly.type
_entity_poly.pdbx_seq_one_letter_code
_entity_poly.pdbx_strand_id
1 'polypeptide(L)'
;DREPFFLSGHMDTVKPGKGVVPVFENGIFKSRGDTILGADDKSALAIVLEVMQVVSENGIEHPPVEIVFTVCEEIGLLGAKYFDYSMIDSSFGYILDSTDPEGIVTNAPSGVKLDIKVHGRTAHAGGEPEKGINAIAVASKAISGLEIGRIDHETTCNLGIIKGGTAVNIVPDLVEITGEVRSHNEEKLEKITSDIKKA
;
A
#
# COMPACT_ATOMS: atom_id res chain seq x y z
N ASP A 1 35.25 -4.99 15.85
CA ASP A 1 34.09 -5.61 15.22
C ASP A 1 32.94 -4.60 15.30
N ARG A 2 32.48 -4.10 14.14
CA ARG A 2 31.34 -3.19 14.04
C ARG A 2 30.11 -4.02 13.68
N GLU A 3 28.95 -3.65 14.23
CA GLU A 3 27.69 -4.33 13.97
C GLU A 3 27.31 -4.21 12.48
N PRO A 4 26.91 -5.30 11.81
CA PRO A 4 26.46 -5.27 10.43
C PRO A 4 25.15 -4.51 10.29
N PHE A 5 24.93 -3.93 9.11
CA PHE A 5 23.67 -3.29 8.76
C PHE A 5 23.28 -3.60 7.31
N PHE A 6 21.99 -3.50 6.98
CA PHE A 6 21.55 -3.68 5.60
C PHE A 6 21.13 -2.36 4.93
N LEU A 7 21.27 -2.33 3.61
CA LEU A 7 20.70 -1.32 2.74
C LEU A 7 19.65 -1.98 1.85
N SER A 8 18.47 -1.36 1.76
CA SER A 8 17.36 -1.95 1.02
C SER A 8 16.67 -0.96 0.10
N GLY A 9 16.11 -1.50 -0.97
CA GLY A 9 15.19 -0.86 -1.90
C GLY A 9 14.39 -1.92 -2.64
N HIS A 10 13.36 -1.53 -3.41
CA HIS A 10 12.59 -2.48 -4.20
C HIS A 10 12.85 -2.35 -5.70
N MET A 11 12.73 -3.48 -6.43
CA MET A 11 13.05 -3.56 -7.84
C MET A 11 11.85 -3.35 -8.77
N ASP A 12 10.64 -3.56 -8.28
CA ASP A 12 9.41 -3.34 -9.05
C ASP A 12 9.00 -1.86 -9.06
N THR A 13 8.01 -1.53 -9.88
CA THR A 13 7.44 -0.18 -10.01
C THR A 13 5.95 -0.30 -10.32
N VAL A 14 5.19 0.78 -10.07
CA VAL A 14 3.79 0.91 -10.50
C VAL A 14 3.66 0.91 -12.03
N LYS A 15 2.44 0.75 -12.52
CA LYS A 15 2.12 0.81 -13.95
C LYS A 15 1.73 2.25 -14.36
N PRO A 16 1.98 2.63 -15.63
CA PRO A 16 2.63 1.90 -16.74
C PRO A 16 4.15 2.06 -16.71
N GLY A 17 4.89 0.96 -16.56
CA GLY A 17 6.36 0.93 -16.48
C GLY A 17 7.04 0.07 -17.55
N LYS A 18 6.31 -0.35 -18.61
CA LYS A 18 6.90 -1.16 -19.68
C LYS A 18 7.44 -0.30 -20.80
N GLY A 19 8.71 -0.51 -21.15
CA GLY A 19 9.37 0.21 -22.24
C GLY A 19 9.77 1.64 -21.86
N VAL A 20 10.13 1.87 -20.61
CA VAL A 20 10.63 3.16 -20.12
C VAL A 20 11.87 3.58 -20.92
N VAL A 21 11.86 4.81 -21.42
CA VAL A 21 13.01 5.45 -22.05
C VAL A 21 13.43 6.65 -21.22
N PRO A 22 14.44 6.54 -20.36
CA PRO A 22 14.86 7.63 -19.51
C PRO A 22 15.54 8.73 -20.32
N VAL A 23 15.24 9.98 -20.02
CA VAL A 23 15.90 11.16 -20.58
C VAL A 23 16.30 12.11 -19.46
N PHE A 24 17.43 12.78 -19.62
CA PHE A 24 17.92 13.78 -18.69
C PHE A 24 17.89 15.15 -19.35
N GLU A 25 17.03 16.04 -18.86
CA GLU A 25 16.82 17.38 -19.42
C GLU A 25 16.72 18.41 -18.29
N ASN A 26 17.50 19.46 -18.40
CA ASN A 26 17.49 20.57 -17.43
C ASN A 26 17.71 20.12 -15.96
N GLY A 27 18.58 19.14 -15.74
CA GLY A 27 18.86 18.62 -14.40
C GLY A 27 17.83 17.64 -13.85
N ILE A 28 16.84 17.23 -14.66
CA ILE A 28 15.73 16.35 -14.25
C ILE A 28 15.72 15.10 -15.12
N PHE A 29 15.65 13.93 -14.48
CA PHE A 29 15.33 12.68 -15.15
C PHE A 29 13.82 12.57 -15.39
N LYS A 30 13.44 12.15 -16.59
CA LYS A 30 12.04 11.97 -17.02
C LYS A 30 11.90 10.69 -17.84
N SER A 31 10.71 10.15 -17.93
CA SER A 31 10.39 9.16 -18.97
C SER A 31 9.97 9.88 -20.25
N ARG A 32 10.43 9.38 -21.39
CA ARG A 32 9.91 9.79 -22.70
C ARG A 32 8.66 8.98 -23.01
N GLY A 33 7.54 9.66 -23.28
CA GLY A 33 6.25 9.02 -23.60
C GLY A 33 5.36 8.84 -22.37
N ASP A 34 4.48 7.85 -22.44
CA ASP A 34 3.35 7.69 -21.50
C ASP A 34 3.64 6.71 -20.34
N THR A 35 4.92 6.48 -20.02
CA THR A 35 5.31 5.63 -18.89
C THR A 35 5.72 6.47 -17.69
N ILE A 36 5.65 5.86 -16.50
CA ILE A 36 6.37 6.36 -15.32
C ILE A 36 7.88 6.30 -15.59
N LEU A 37 8.68 7.05 -14.84
CA LEU A 37 10.14 6.91 -14.86
C LEU A 37 10.59 5.68 -14.06
N GLY A 38 9.92 5.36 -12.97
CA GLY A 38 10.27 4.30 -12.03
C GLY A 38 11.42 4.70 -11.10
N ALA A 39 11.55 5.99 -10.79
CA ALA A 39 12.54 6.47 -9.81
C ALA A 39 12.29 5.90 -8.42
N ASP A 40 11.04 5.67 -8.11
CA ASP A 40 10.54 4.86 -7.01
C ASP A 40 10.54 3.37 -7.48
N ASP A 41 11.45 2.50 -7.01
CA ASP A 41 12.54 2.83 -6.08
C ASP A 41 13.92 2.59 -6.72
N LYS A 42 14.03 2.76 -8.05
CA LYS A 42 15.32 2.57 -8.75
C LYS A 42 16.38 3.60 -8.37
N SER A 43 15.96 4.72 -7.79
CA SER A 43 16.90 5.69 -7.22
C SER A 43 17.65 5.10 -6.03
N ALA A 44 16.97 4.39 -5.14
CA ALA A 44 17.62 3.67 -4.05
C ALA A 44 18.60 2.60 -4.54
N LEU A 45 18.17 1.80 -5.54
CA LEU A 45 19.06 0.80 -6.12
C LEU A 45 20.34 1.42 -6.67
N ALA A 46 20.22 2.54 -7.41
CA ALA A 46 21.37 3.26 -7.95
C ALA A 46 22.26 3.83 -6.85
N ILE A 47 21.69 4.43 -5.80
CA ILE A 47 22.43 4.96 -4.65
C ILE A 47 23.20 3.84 -3.93
N VAL A 48 22.55 2.74 -3.62
CA VAL A 48 23.19 1.60 -2.94
C VAL A 48 24.36 1.05 -3.75
N LEU A 49 24.17 0.83 -5.05
CA LEU A 49 25.24 0.32 -5.92
C LEU A 49 26.40 1.31 -6.04
N GLU A 50 26.13 2.59 -6.22
CA GLU A 50 27.15 3.63 -6.29
C GLU A 50 27.93 3.76 -4.96
N VAL A 51 27.25 3.77 -3.81
CA VAL A 51 27.88 3.78 -2.50
C VAL A 51 28.84 2.62 -2.33
N MET A 52 28.41 1.40 -2.68
CA MET A 52 29.25 0.20 -2.57
C MET A 52 30.46 0.25 -3.52
N GLN A 53 30.26 0.78 -4.71
CA GLN A 53 31.36 0.98 -5.66
C GLN A 53 32.38 1.97 -5.12
N VAL A 54 31.95 3.14 -4.66
CA VAL A 54 32.80 4.19 -4.08
C VAL A 54 33.58 3.68 -2.87
N VAL A 55 32.90 2.96 -1.98
CA VAL A 55 33.51 2.36 -0.79
C VAL A 55 34.61 1.37 -1.18
N SER A 56 34.34 0.49 -2.14
CA SER A 56 35.29 -0.50 -2.62
C SER A 56 36.49 0.12 -3.34
N GLU A 57 36.26 1.07 -4.25
CA GLU A 57 37.32 1.73 -5.05
C GLU A 57 38.27 2.58 -4.18
N ASN A 58 37.76 3.16 -3.11
CA ASN A 58 38.57 4.04 -2.24
C ASN A 58 39.03 3.36 -0.96
N GLY A 59 38.74 2.08 -0.77
CA GLY A 59 39.13 1.33 0.44
C GLY A 59 38.63 1.94 1.73
N ILE A 60 37.39 2.48 1.71
CA ILE A 60 36.79 3.12 2.88
C ILE A 60 36.43 2.05 3.92
N GLU A 61 36.95 2.20 5.14
CA GLU A 61 36.59 1.30 6.24
C GLU A 61 35.12 1.46 6.63
N HIS A 62 34.39 0.35 6.59
CA HIS A 62 32.97 0.29 6.94
C HIS A 62 32.63 -0.97 7.74
N PRO A 63 31.51 -1.01 8.49
CA PRO A 63 30.95 -2.25 9.02
C PRO A 63 30.57 -3.20 7.87
N PRO A 64 30.35 -4.49 8.13
CA PRO A 64 29.73 -5.37 7.15
C PRO A 64 28.40 -4.78 6.66
N VAL A 65 28.20 -4.76 5.35
CA VAL A 65 26.99 -4.24 4.72
C VAL A 65 26.32 -5.37 3.96
N GLU A 66 25.04 -5.59 4.22
CA GLU A 66 24.19 -6.51 3.49
C GLU A 66 23.28 -5.71 2.56
N ILE A 67 23.08 -6.22 1.34
CA ILE A 67 22.20 -5.56 0.36
C ILE A 67 20.98 -6.44 0.17
N VAL A 68 19.80 -5.86 0.39
CA VAL A 68 18.51 -6.56 0.28
C VAL A 68 17.65 -5.84 -0.77
N PHE A 69 17.56 -6.38 -1.97
CA PHE A 69 16.66 -5.88 -2.99
C PHE A 69 15.41 -6.74 -3.07
N THR A 70 14.25 -6.14 -2.78
CA THR A 70 12.98 -6.84 -2.76
C THR A 70 12.20 -6.69 -4.06
N VAL A 71 11.14 -7.46 -4.20
CA VAL A 71 10.20 -7.43 -5.33
C VAL A 71 8.77 -7.29 -4.82
N CYS A 72 7.86 -6.85 -5.70
CA CYS A 72 6.43 -6.78 -5.36
C CYS A 72 6.13 -5.89 -4.14
N GLU A 73 6.86 -4.79 -3.98
CA GLU A 73 6.59 -3.77 -2.97
C GLU A 73 5.25 -3.11 -3.26
N GLU A 74 5.05 -2.65 -4.50
CA GLU A 74 3.92 -1.88 -5.00
C GLU A 74 2.55 -2.61 -4.96
N ILE A 75 2.58 -3.89 -4.68
CA ILE A 75 1.36 -4.71 -4.52
C ILE A 75 1.21 -5.28 -3.12
N GLY A 76 1.80 -4.63 -2.13
CA GLY A 76 1.63 -4.91 -0.70
C GLY A 76 2.81 -5.58 -0.03
N LEU A 77 4.05 -5.15 -0.37
CA LEU A 77 5.29 -5.57 0.29
C LEU A 77 5.52 -7.09 0.25
N LEU A 78 5.07 -7.77 -0.82
CA LEU A 78 5.08 -9.23 -0.85
C LEU A 78 6.50 -9.79 -0.78
N GLY A 79 7.47 -9.16 -1.44
CA GLY A 79 8.87 -9.57 -1.39
C GLY A 79 9.42 -9.55 0.04
N ALA A 80 9.22 -8.46 0.76
CA ALA A 80 9.62 -8.35 2.16
C ALA A 80 8.84 -9.33 3.05
N LYS A 81 7.54 -9.47 2.84
CA LYS A 81 6.67 -10.35 3.63
C LYS A 81 7.06 -11.83 3.56
N TYR A 82 7.57 -12.28 2.42
CA TYR A 82 7.98 -13.67 2.19
C TYR A 82 9.51 -13.85 2.13
N PHE A 83 10.26 -12.82 2.52
CA PHE A 83 11.71 -12.88 2.59
C PHE A 83 12.15 -13.86 3.69
N ASP A 84 13.18 -14.64 3.42
CA ASP A 84 13.81 -15.50 4.44
C ASP A 84 14.81 -14.66 5.24
N TYR A 85 14.35 -14.14 6.35
CA TYR A 85 15.15 -13.29 7.25
C TYR A 85 16.36 -14.00 7.87
N SER A 86 16.45 -15.34 7.80
CA SER A 86 17.64 -16.06 8.22
C SER A 86 18.84 -15.87 7.28
N MET A 87 18.63 -15.25 6.13
CA MET A 87 19.69 -14.93 5.15
C MET A 87 20.47 -13.65 5.49
N ILE A 88 20.05 -12.88 6.47
CA ILE A 88 20.72 -11.66 6.92
C ILE A 88 21.12 -11.77 8.40
N ASP A 89 22.31 -11.24 8.70
CA ASP A 89 22.84 -11.17 10.07
C ASP A 89 22.60 -9.80 10.72
N SER A 90 22.25 -8.78 9.91
CA SER A 90 22.03 -7.41 10.37
C SER A 90 20.75 -7.29 11.21
N SER A 91 20.85 -6.64 12.37
CA SER A 91 19.73 -6.34 13.25
C SER A 91 18.99 -5.04 12.90
N PHE A 92 19.59 -4.19 12.07
CA PHE A 92 19.02 -2.91 11.59
C PHE A 92 19.49 -2.60 10.17
N GLY A 93 18.82 -1.65 9.53
CA GLY A 93 19.18 -1.21 8.19
C GLY A 93 18.49 0.07 7.78
N TYR A 94 18.78 0.51 6.56
CA TYR A 94 18.19 1.69 5.95
C TYR A 94 17.46 1.29 4.68
N ILE A 95 16.20 1.71 4.58
CA ILE A 95 15.37 1.57 3.39
C ILE A 95 15.28 2.96 2.76
N LEU A 96 15.74 3.09 1.52
CA LEU A 96 15.88 4.37 0.84
C LEU A 96 14.63 4.73 0.01
N ASP A 97 13.47 4.48 0.56
CA ASP A 97 12.17 4.58 -0.11
C ASP A 97 11.29 5.66 0.58
N SER A 98 11.82 6.88 0.67
CA SER A 98 11.11 8.02 1.24
C SER A 98 11.07 9.19 0.26
N THR A 99 9.95 9.89 0.23
CA THR A 99 9.79 11.15 -0.52
C THR A 99 10.49 12.34 0.13
N ASP A 100 10.88 12.21 1.40
CA ASP A 100 11.62 13.23 2.14
C ASP A 100 13.11 12.82 2.25
N PRO A 101 14.00 13.42 1.47
CA PRO A 101 15.41 13.06 1.47
C PRO A 101 16.17 13.53 2.73
N GLU A 102 15.59 14.43 3.53
CA GLU A 102 16.19 14.95 4.76
C GLU A 102 15.62 14.30 6.03
N GLY A 103 14.50 13.60 5.90
CA GLY A 103 13.80 12.93 6.99
C GLY A 103 14.20 11.48 7.18
N ILE A 104 14.06 11.00 8.42
CA ILE A 104 14.17 9.57 8.76
C ILE A 104 12.82 9.12 9.30
N VAL A 105 12.17 8.23 8.57
CA VAL A 105 10.93 7.59 9.01
C VAL A 105 11.27 6.42 9.92
N THR A 106 10.90 6.50 11.18
CA THR A 106 11.20 5.48 12.20
C THR A 106 9.99 4.64 12.58
N ASN A 107 8.81 4.98 12.06
CA ASN A 107 7.55 4.31 12.38
C ASN A 107 6.59 4.35 11.20
N ALA A 108 5.93 3.24 10.91
CA ALA A 108 4.90 3.11 9.88
C ALA A 108 3.61 2.56 10.48
N PRO A 109 2.42 2.96 9.99
CA PRO A 109 1.17 2.38 10.45
C PRO A 109 1.00 0.95 9.95
N SER A 110 0.42 0.09 10.78
CA SER A 110 -0.17 -1.15 10.32
C SER A 110 -1.43 -0.87 9.51
N GLY A 111 -1.72 -1.70 8.50
CA GLY A 111 -2.86 -1.53 7.61
C GLY A 111 -3.69 -2.81 7.42
N VAL A 112 -5.00 -2.65 7.36
CA VAL A 112 -5.94 -3.72 7.01
C VAL A 112 -6.73 -3.30 5.79
N LYS A 113 -6.68 -4.13 4.73
CA LYS A 113 -7.54 -3.97 3.57
C LYS A 113 -8.92 -4.55 3.87
N LEU A 114 -9.95 -3.83 3.46
CA LEU A 114 -11.35 -4.20 3.62
C LEU A 114 -11.95 -4.57 2.27
N ASP A 115 -12.50 -5.78 2.16
CA ASP A 115 -13.33 -6.23 1.06
C ASP A 115 -14.67 -6.69 1.63
N ILE A 116 -15.70 -5.83 1.51
CA ILE A 116 -17.01 -6.02 2.13
C ILE A 116 -18.05 -6.31 1.06
N LYS A 117 -18.86 -7.33 1.27
CA LYS A 117 -20.02 -7.68 0.42
C LYS A 117 -21.29 -7.62 1.23
N VAL A 118 -22.23 -6.79 0.79
CA VAL A 118 -23.55 -6.69 1.37
C VAL A 118 -24.55 -7.38 0.44
N HIS A 119 -25.14 -8.46 0.92
CA HIS A 119 -26.10 -9.25 0.16
C HIS A 119 -27.54 -8.85 0.50
N GLY A 120 -28.33 -8.68 -0.53
CA GLY A 120 -29.76 -8.43 -0.46
C GLY A 120 -30.55 -9.50 -1.21
N ARG A 121 -31.66 -9.10 -1.81
CA ARG A 121 -32.51 -9.96 -2.64
C ARG A 121 -33.16 -9.14 -3.74
N THR A 122 -33.07 -9.61 -4.98
CA THR A 122 -33.73 -8.97 -6.13
C THR A 122 -35.25 -9.03 -6.05
N ALA A 123 -35.88 -8.01 -6.59
CA ALA A 123 -37.32 -7.95 -6.89
C ALA A 123 -37.57 -6.88 -7.96
N HIS A 124 -38.75 -6.88 -8.58
CA HIS A 124 -39.14 -5.79 -9.46
C HIS A 124 -39.51 -4.56 -8.66
N ALA A 125 -38.76 -3.46 -8.84
CA ALA A 125 -38.87 -2.26 -7.99
C ALA A 125 -40.25 -1.56 -8.03
N GLY A 126 -40.98 -1.65 -9.14
CA GLY A 126 -42.30 -1.07 -9.29
C GLY A 126 -43.48 -2.06 -9.11
N GLY A 127 -43.20 -3.37 -9.12
CA GLY A 127 -44.26 -4.38 -9.03
C GLY A 127 -44.40 -5.04 -7.64
N GLU A 128 -43.28 -5.52 -7.12
CA GLU A 128 -43.25 -6.29 -5.87
C GLU A 128 -41.99 -5.94 -5.03
N PRO A 129 -41.72 -4.64 -4.73
CA PRO A 129 -40.52 -4.23 -4.03
C PRO A 129 -40.40 -4.84 -2.63
N GLU A 130 -41.54 -5.17 -1.99
CA GLU A 130 -41.59 -5.80 -0.66
C GLU A 130 -41.01 -7.21 -0.62
N LYS A 131 -40.91 -7.87 -1.78
CA LYS A 131 -40.24 -9.17 -1.91
C LYS A 131 -38.72 -9.06 -1.99
N GLY A 132 -38.18 -7.85 -2.23
CA GLY A 132 -36.77 -7.56 -2.31
C GLY A 132 -36.14 -7.20 -0.96
N ILE A 133 -34.82 -7.23 -0.93
CA ILE A 133 -34.00 -6.63 0.14
C ILE A 133 -32.97 -5.78 -0.59
N ASN A 134 -33.07 -4.48 -0.43
CA ASN A 134 -32.22 -3.53 -1.14
C ASN A 134 -30.82 -3.46 -0.50
N ALA A 135 -29.84 -4.10 -1.14
CA ALA A 135 -28.46 -4.13 -0.65
C ALA A 135 -27.82 -2.73 -0.55
N ILE A 136 -28.18 -1.77 -1.41
CA ILE A 136 -27.68 -0.38 -1.33
C ILE A 136 -28.22 0.29 -0.08
N ALA A 137 -29.50 0.14 0.24
CA ALA A 137 -30.08 0.72 1.45
C ALA A 137 -29.44 0.14 2.73
N VAL A 138 -29.21 -1.18 2.75
CA VAL A 138 -28.54 -1.86 3.88
C VAL A 138 -27.10 -1.35 4.01
N ALA A 139 -26.33 -1.35 2.93
CA ALA A 139 -24.96 -0.87 2.93
C ALA A 139 -24.86 0.61 3.38
N SER A 140 -25.76 1.46 2.87
CA SER A 140 -25.80 2.88 3.26
C SER A 140 -26.06 3.07 4.76
N LYS A 141 -26.95 2.25 5.34
CA LYS A 141 -27.23 2.28 6.78
C LYS A 141 -26.02 1.83 7.59
N ALA A 142 -25.37 0.75 7.21
CA ALA A 142 -24.14 0.27 7.85
C ALA A 142 -23.03 1.35 7.78
N ILE A 143 -22.76 1.88 6.58
CA ILE A 143 -21.73 2.94 6.38
C ILE A 143 -22.01 4.18 7.23
N SER A 144 -23.27 4.60 7.35
CA SER A 144 -23.63 5.80 8.14
C SER A 144 -23.36 5.66 9.64
N GLY A 145 -23.20 4.44 10.12
CA GLY A 145 -22.82 4.15 11.52
C GLY A 145 -21.32 4.01 11.75
N LEU A 146 -20.51 4.06 10.69
CA LEU A 146 -19.05 3.93 10.79
C LEU A 146 -18.37 5.30 10.89
N GLU A 147 -17.31 5.35 11.66
CA GLU A 147 -16.40 6.49 11.70
C GLU A 147 -15.39 6.37 10.53
N ILE A 148 -15.43 7.33 9.59
CA ILE A 148 -14.63 7.33 8.34
C ILE A 148 -13.81 8.61 8.27
N GLY A 149 -12.65 8.50 7.62
CA GLY A 149 -11.68 9.58 7.48
C GLY A 149 -10.58 9.49 8.54
N ARG A 150 -10.16 10.63 9.07
CA ARG A 150 -9.20 10.66 10.18
C ARG A 150 -9.94 10.52 11.50
N ILE A 151 -9.77 9.36 12.12
CA ILE A 151 -10.42 9.01 13.38
C ILE A 151 -9.69 9.70 14.54
N ASP A 152 -8.37 9.64 14.55
CA ASP A 152 -7.52 10.36 15.49
C ASP A 152 -6.15 10.69 14.88
N HIS A 153 -5.17 11.16 15.67
CA HIS A 153 -3.86 11.59 15.19
C HIS A 153 -3.04 10.48 14.50
N GLU A 154 -3.32 9.22 14.80
CA GLU A 154 -2.55 8.06 14.30
C GLU A 154 -3.40 7.04 13.53
N THR A 155 -4.74 7.27 13.42
CA THR A 155 -5.67 6.29 12.85
C THR A 155 -6.53 6.88 11.75
N THR A 156 -6.65 6.16 10.65
CA THR A 156 -7.53 6.51 9.53
C THR A 156 -8.34 5.30 9.06
N CYS A 157 -9.56 5.56 8.57
CA CYS A 157 -10.41 4.58 7.90
C CYS A 157 -10.93 5.19 6.59
N ASN A 158 -10.83 4.45 5.50
CA ASN A 158 -11.35 4.91 4.21
C ASN A 158 -12.12 3.80 3.50
N LEU A 159 -13.31 4.13 2.99
CA LEU A 159 -14.06 3.30 2.05
C LEU A 159 -13.93 3.96 0.68
N GLY A 160 -12.97 3.49 -0.12
CA GLY A 160 -12.53 4.17 -1.34
C GLY A 160 -13.35 3.80 -2.58
N ILE A 161 -13.96 2.62 -2.59
CA ILE A 161 -14.72 2.11 -3.74
C ILE A 161 -16.03 1.52 -3.24
N ILE A 162 -17.13 1.87 -3.92
CA ILE A 162 -18.44 1.22 -3.74
C ILE A 162 -19.05 0.93 -5.10
N LYS A 163 -19.58 -0.29 -5.29
CA LYS A 163 -20.28 -0.71 -6.50
C LYS A 163 -21.53 -1.50 -6.10
N GLY A 164 -22.65 -1.24 -6.77
CA GLY A 164 -23.88 -2.01 -6.49
C GLY A 164 -25.01 -1.69 -7.46
N GLY A 165 -25.92 -2.68 -7.60
CA GLY A 165 -27.06 -2.62 -8.49
C GLY A 165 -26.72 -2.89 -9.95
N THR A 166 -27.74 -3.27 -10.73
CA THR A 166 -27.63 -3.65 -12.16
C THR A 166 -28.57 -2.87 -13.06
N ALA A 167 -29.74 -2.46 -12.56
CA ALA A 167 -30.74 -1.70 -13.31
C ALA A 167 -31.65 -0.88 -12.37
N VAL A 168 -32.18 0.23 -12.85
CA VAL A 168 -33.00 1.15 -12.06
C VAL A 168 -34.35 0.56 -11.61
N ASN A 169 -34.86 -0.43 -12.32
CA ASN A 169 -36.14 -1.12 -12.03
C ASN A 169 -35.97 -2.45 -11.29
N ILE A 170 -34.78 -2.77 -10.82
CA ILE A 170 -34.48 -3.97 -10.03
C ILE A 170 -33.99 -3.55 -8.64
N VAL A 171 -34.57 -4.14 -7.59
CA VAL A 171 -34.02 -4.01 -6.23
C VAL A 171 -32.65 -4.68 -6.19
N PRO A 172 -31.56 -3.94 -5.85
CA PRO A 172 -30.21 -4.47 -5.90
C PRO A 172 -29.97 -5.51 -4.81
N ASP A 173 -29.34 -6.62 -5.18
CA ASP A 173 -29.04 -7.74 -4.30
C ASP A 173 -27.58 -7.83 -3.87
N LEU A 174 -26.71 -6.98 -4.41
CA LEU A 174 -25.30 -6.96 -4.06
C LEU A 174 -24.75 -5.52 -4.05
N VAL A 175 -23.98 -5.23 -3.00
CA VAL A 175 -23.06 -4.09 -2.96
C VAL A 175 -21.69 -4.61 -2.56
N GLU A 176 -20.66 -4.20 -3.29
CA GLU A 176 -19.26 -4.46 -3.00
C GLU A 176 -18.57 -3.16 -2.60
N ILE A 177 -17.86 -3.18 -1.47
CA ILE A 177 -17.15 -2.03 -0.92
C ILE A 177 -15.71 -2.43 -0.66
N THR A 178 -14.77 -1.64 -1.14
CA THR A 178 -13.34 -1.82 -0.86
C THR A 178 -12.82 -0.60 -0.12
N GLY A 179 -12.05 -0.85 0.92
CA GLY A 179 -11.48 0.19 1.76
C GLY A 179 -10.22 -0.24 2.49
N GLU A 180 -9.78 0.60 3.41
CA GLU A 180 -8.64 0.32 4.27
C GLU A 180 -8.80 0.98 5.64
N VAL A 181 -8.17 0.39 6.64
CA VAL A 181 -7.93 1.02 7.95
C VAL A 181 -6.43 1.03 8.19
N ARG A 182 -5.89 2.14 8.65
CA ARG A 182 -4.48 2.26 9.04
C ARG A 182 -4.37 2.83 10.45
N SER A 183 -3.44 2.31 11.25
CA SER A 183 -3.15 2.85 12.57
C SER A 183 -1.72 2.54 12.99
N HIS A 184 -1.09 3.47 13.72
CA HIS A 184 0.16 3.21 14.46
C HIS A 184 -0.07 2.43 15.76
N ASN A 185 -1.35 2.15 16.11
CA ASN A 185 -1.75 1.40 17.29
C ASN A 185 -2.57 0.18 16.87
N GLU A 186 -2.06 -1.01 17.15
CA GLU A 186 -2.70 -2.27 16.74
C GLU A 186 -4.05 -2.50 17.42
N GLU A 187 -4.21 -2.13 18.69
CA GLU A 187 -5.48 -2.29 19.41
C GLU A 187 -6.60 -1.44 18.78
N LYS A 188 -6.26 -0.21 18.36
CA LYS A 188 -7.19 0.67 17.61
C LYS A 188 -7.54 0.09 16.24
N LEU A 189 -6.54 -0.43 15.52
CA LEU A 189 -6.72 -1.08 14.23
C LEU A 189 -7.68 -2.27 14.33
N GLU A 190 -7.46 -3.14 15.30
CA GLU A 190 -8.32 -4.29 15.58
C GLU A 190 -9.73 -3.87 15.98
N LYS A 191 -9.86 -2.88 16.86
CA LYS A 191 -11.16 -2.37 17.31
C LYS A 191 -11.99 -1.86 16.13
N ILE A 192 -11.44 -0.99 15.31
CA ILE A 192 -12.15 -0.42 14.15
C ILE A 192 -12.51 -1.50 13.14
N THR A 193 -11.59 -2.42 12.86
CA THR A 193 -11.86 -3.55 11.98
C THR A 193 -12.98 -4.44 12.53
N SER A 194 -13.02 -4.66 13.85
CA SER A 194 -14.10 -5.38 14.53
C SER A 194 -15.43 -4.64 14.46
N ASP A 195 -15.44 -3.32 14.64
CA ASP A 195 -16.65 -2.52 14.59
C ASP A 195 -17.24 -2.50 13.17
N ILE A 196 -16.41 -2.42 12.13
CA ILE A 196 -16.83 -2.58 10.73
C ILE A 196 -17.46 -3.96 10.48
N LYS A 197 -16.90 -5.04 11.05
CA LYS A 197 -17.45 -6.39 10.91
C LYS A 197 -18.82 -6.58 11.60
N LYS A 198 -19.14 -5.75 12.57
CA LYS A 198 -20.42 -5.83 13.31
C LYS A 198 -21.54 -4.95 12.72
N ALA A 199 -21.16 -3.95 11.91
CA ALA A 199 -22.11 -3.04 11.28
C ALA A 199 -22.91 -3.68 10.15
#